data_851761f7735afe9d8649ec1e0723cb81
#
_entry.id   851761f7735afe9d8649ec1e0723cb81
#
_cell.length_a   1.000
_cell.length_b   1.000
_cell.length_c   1.000
_cell.angle_alpha   90.00
_cell.angle_beta   90.00
_cell.angle_gamma   90.00
#
_symmetry.space_group_name_H-M   'P 1'
#
loop_
_entity.id
_entity.type
_entity.pdbx_description
1 polymer ?
#
loop_
_entity_poly.entity_id
_entity_poly.type
_entity_poly.pdbx_seq_one_letter_code
_entity_poly.pdbx_strand_id
1 'polypeptide(L)'
;MASLFKSEIKKSLTGTVQYKVCGSKGSYNLTYHDDDDKTCQLSEVQKKWSHFFENKTGNYAYVAAQSNVRKGKVVVRIYFRGKLVKKNSASGDYAIAKAGGYLF
;
A
#
# COMPACT_ATOMS: atom_id res chain seq x y z
N MET A 1 32.97 -17.67 -0.04
CA MET A 1 31.81 -18.52 0.31
C MET A 1 30.86 -17.82 1.26
N ALA A 2 31.32 -17.42 2.44
CA ALA A 2 30.44 -16.74 3.41
C ALA A 2 29.85 -15.45 2.88
N SER A 3 30.59 -14.68 2.08
CA SER A 3 30.09 -13.41 1.52
C SER A 3 28.99 -13.63 0.47
N LEU A 4 29.09 -14.69 -0.34
CA LEU A 4 28.03 -15.03 -1.29
C LEU A 4 26.74 -15.44 -0.58
N PHE A 5 26.88 -16.23 0.46
CA PHE A 5 25.75 -16.68 1.27
C PHE A 5 25.05 -15.48 1.92
N LYS A 6 25.80 -14.54 2.48
CA LYS A 6 25.24 -13.32 3.06
C LYS A 6 24.51 -12.48 2.03
N SER A 7 25.04 -12.37 0.81
CA SER A 7 24.39 -11.65 -0.28
C SER A 7 23.01 -12.25 -0.61
N GLU A 8 22.96 -13.57 -0.70
CA GLU A 8 21.70 -14.25 -0.99
C GLU A 8 20.67 -14.04 0.10
N ILE A 9 21.08 -14.10 1.37
CA ILE A 9 20.20 -13.83 2.50
C ILE A 9 19.66 -12.39 2.44
N LYS A 10 20.51 -11.41 2.15
CA LYS A 10 20.06 -10.02 2.00
C LYS A 10 19.03 -9.87 0.90
N LYS A 11 19.24 -10.50 -0.25
CA LYS A 11 18.29 -10.45 -1.36
C LYS A 11 16.94 -11.06 -0.98
N SER A 12 16.96 -12.14 -0.21
CA SER A 12 15.72 -12.79 0.20
C SER A 12 14.94 -12.01 1.26
N LEU A 13 15.59 -11.05 1.94
CA LEU A 13 14.95 -10.23 2.98
C LEU A 13 14.26 -8.98 2.42
N THR A 14 14.47 -8.65 1.15
CA THR A 14 13.86 -7.48 0.52
C THR A 14 12.88 -7.91 -0.57
N GLY A 15 12.00 -7.03 -0.92
CA GLY A 15 11.07 -7.25 -2.01
C GLY A 15 10.36 -5.97 -2.37
N THR A 16 9.71 -5.98 -3.55
CA THR A 16 8.92 -4.84 -4.01
C THR A 16 7.58 -4.84 -3.34
N VAL A 17 7.26 -3.71 -2.70
CA VAL A 17 5.93 -3.43 -2.18
C VAL A 17 5.18 -2.63 -3.24
N GLN A 18 3.93 -2.98 -3.46
CA GLN A 18 3.05 -2.19 -4.32
C GLN A 18 1.77 -1.90 -3.58
N TYR A 19 1.44 -0.61 -3.49
CA TYR A 19 0.11 -0.18 -3.09
C TYR A 19 -0.74 0.04 -4.33
N LYS A 20 -1.96 -0.47 -4.31
CA LYS A 20 -2.96 -0.20 -5.36
C LYS A 20 -4.23 0.32 -4.70
N VAL A 21 -4.71 1.46 -5.19
CA VAL A 21 -5.92 2.07 -4.68
C VAL A 21 -6.84 2.43 -5.84
N CYS A 22 -8.13 2.18 -5.66
CA CYS A 22 -9.16 2.54 -6.64
C CYS A 22 -10.29 3.27 -5.95
N GLY A 23 -10.83 4.29 -6.63
CA GLY A 23 -12.04 4.96 -6.21
C GLY A 23 -13.09 4.91 -7.31
N SER A 24 -14.35 4.74 -6.96
CA SER A 24 -15.43 4.57 -7.96
C SER A 24 -15.99 5.88 -8.49
N LYS A 25 -16.01 6.92 -7.69
CA LYS A 25 -16.55 8.22 -8.06
C LYS A 25 -15.71 9.33 -7.45
N GLY A 26 -15.59 10.44 -8.19
CA GLY A 26 -14.91 11.61 -7.66
C GLY A 26 -13.49 11.31 -7.23
N SER A 27 -13.01 12.06 -6.27
CA SER A 27 -11.64 11.93 -5.77
C SER A 27 -11.60 11.26 -4.41
N TYR A 28 -10.40 10.91 -3.98
CA TYR A 28 -10.14 10.39 -2.65
C TYR A 28 -8.79 10.89 -2.16
N ASN A 29 -8.63 10.92 -0.84
CA ASN A 29 -7.37 11.28 -0.21
C ASN A 29 -6.64 10.02 0.23
N LEU A 30 -5.32 10.01 0.09
CA LEU A 30 -4.48 8.87 0.43
C LEU A 30 -3.54 9.19 1.57
N THR A 31 -3.28 8.20 2.40
CA THR A 31 -2.20 8.21 3.38
C THR A 31 -1.48 6.88 3.26
N TYR A 32 -0.17 6.89 3.13
CA TYR A 32 0.61 5.64 3.05
C TYR A 32 2.00 5.81 3.66
N HIS A 33 2.59 4.68 4.08
CA HIS A 33 3.96 4.63 4.57
C HIS A 33 4.90 4.26 3.42
N ASP A 34 5.99 5.00 3.28
CA ASP A 34 7.01 4.71 2.28
C ASP A 34 8.14 3.84 2.88
N ASP A 35 9.22 3.66 2.10
CA ASP A 35 10.37 2.83 2.48
C ASP A 35 11.22 3.42 3.60
N ASP A 36 11.11 4.72 3.85
CA ASP A 36 11.81 5.41 4.93
C ASP A 36 10.97 5.53 6.21
N ASP A 37 9.90 4.76 6.30
CA ASP A 37 8.94 4.81 7.40
C ASP A 37 8.32 6.21 7.58
N LYS A 38 8.22 6.94 6.49
CA LYS A 38 7.56 8.24 6.46
C LYS A 38 6.12 8.09 6.02
N THR A 39 5.26 8.91 6.59
CA THR A 39 3.87 8.99 6.19
C THR A 39 3.72 10.01 5.07
N CYS A 40 3.21 9.56 3.94
CA CYS A 40 2.95 10.41 2.78
C CYS A 40 1.45 10.61 2.63
N GLN A 41 1.05 11.82 2.22
CA GLN A 41 -0.35 12.15 2.02
C GLN A 41 -0.56 12.76 0.64
N LEU A 42 -1.60 12.31 -0.07
CA LEU A 42 -2.00 12.85 -1.36
C LEU A 42 -3.47 13.21 -1.29
N SER A 43 -3.83 14.33 -1.91
CA SER A 43 -5.20 14.80 -1.95
C SER A 43 -5.76 14.74 -3.36
N GLU A 44 -7.07 14.53 -3.46
CA GLU A 44 -7.81 14.61 -4.72
C GLU A 44 -7.27 13.67 -5.80
N VAL A 45 -6.90 12.46 -5.39
CA VAL A 45 -6.49 11.40 -6.32
C VAL A 45 -7.74 10.85 -7.00
N GLN A 46 -7.65 10.56 -8.28
CA GLN A 46 -8.79 10.07 -9.06
C GLN A 46 -8.55 8.70 -9.64
N LYS A 47 -9.60 7.89 -9.72
CA LYS A 47 -9.62 6.57 -10.35
C LYS A 47 -8.63 5.62 -9.71
N LYS A 48 -7.57 5.25 -10.43
CA LYS A 48 -6.59 4.28 -9.96
C LYS A 48 -5.29 4.98 -9.60
N TRP A 49 -4.68 4.52 -8.53
CA TRP A 49 -3.37 4.99 -8.10
C TRP A 49 -2.55 3.79 -7.67
N SER A 50 -1.27 3.82 -7.96
CA SER A 50 -0.35 2.80 -7.50
C SER A 50 1.01 3.40 -7.18
N HIS A 51 1.73 2.74 -6.28
CA HIS A 51 3.05 3.16 -5.86
C HIS A 51 3.90 1.93 -5.56
N PHE A 52 5.12 1.93 -6.04
CA PHE A 52 6.08 0.85 -5.83
C PHE A 52 7.25 1.35 -5.01
N PHE A 53 7.74 0.50 -4.11
CA PHE A 53 9.00 0.76 -3.41
C PHE A 53 9.56 -0.55 -2.87
N GLU A 54 10.86 -0.56 -2.59
CA GLU A 54 11.51 -1.72 -2.00
C GLU A 54 11.43 -1.64 -0.49
N ASN A 55 11.17 -2.76 0.17
CA ASN A 55 11.16 -2.82 1.62
C ASN A 55 11.61 -4.21 2.08
N LYS A 56 11.82 -4.34 3.38
CA LYS A 56 12.33 -5.57 3.99
C LYS A 56 11.21 -6.40 4.60
N THR A 57 11.39 -7.71 4.55
CA THR A 57 10.54 -8.63 5.29
C THR A 57 10.53 -8.26 6.78
N GLY A 58 9.35 -8.25 7.37
CA GLY A 58 9.18 -7.87 8.76
C GLY A 58 8.82 -6.40 8.98
N ASN A 59 9.03 -5.55 8.00
CA ASN A 59 8.61 -4.16 8.09
C ASN A 59 7.09 -4.02 7.93
N TYR A 60 6.55 -2.93 8.40
CA TYR A 60 5.12 -2.65 8.35
C TYR A 60 4.77 -1.83 7.12
N ALA A 61 3.73 -2.22 6.40
CA ALA A 61 3.19 -1.47 5.28
C ALA A 61 1.79 -0.97 5.62
N TYR A 62 1.44 0.22 5.16
CA TYR A 62 0.15 0.83 5.48
C TYR A 62 -0.33 1.74 4.35
N VAL A 63 -1.59 1.62 3.99
CA VAL A 63 -2.25 2.50 3.05
C VAL A 63 -3.70 2.71 3.46
N ALA A 64 -4.17 3.94 3.40
CA ALA A 64 -5.56 4.29 3.69
C ALA A 64 -6.07 5.25 2.62
N ALA A 65 -7.34 5.11 2.27
CA ALA A 65 -8.00 6.00 1.32
C ALA A 65 -9.35 6.42 1.87
N GLN A 66 -9.66 7.70 1.72
CA GLN A 66 -10.96 8.24 2.10
C GLN A 66 -11.62 8.90 0.88
N SER A 67 -12.82 8.43 0.54
CA SER A 67 -13.60 9.03 -0.53
C SER A 67 -14.01 10.46 -0.16
N ASN A 68 -13.90 11.37 -1.12
CA ASN A 68 -14.31 12.77 -0.94
C ASN A 68 -15.76 13.01 -1.35
N VAL A 69 -16.49 11.96 -1.68
CA VAL A 69 -17.86 12.07 -2.19
C VAL A 69 -18.80 11.15 -1.42
N ARG A 70 -20.08 11.47 -1.54
CA ARG A 70 -21.14 10.60 -1.01
C ARG A 70 -21.33 9.40 -1.91
N LYS A 71 -21.73 8.27 -1.32
CA LYS A 71 -22.02 7.02 -2.05
C LYS A 71 -20.86 6.59 -2.94
N GLY A 72 -19.64 6.83 -2.47
CA GLY A 72 -18.44 6.40 -3.15
C GLY A 72 -18.00 5.02 -2.67
N LYS A 73 -16.98 4.50 -3.33
CA LYS A 73 -16.34 3.25 -2.92
C LYS A 73 -14.83 3.42 -3.10
N VAL A 74 -14.06 2.95 -2.12
CA VAL A 74 -12.61 2.92 -2.22
C VAL A 74 -12.13 1.51 -1.90
N VAL A 75 -11.11 1.07 -2.61
CA VAL A 75 -10.48 -0.25 -2.43
C VAL A 75 -8.99 -0.03 -2.30
N VAL A 76 -8.38 -0.58 -1.26
CA VAL A 76 -6.95 -0.50 -1.03
C VAL A 76 -6.36 -1.91 -1.01
N ARG A 77 -5.19 -2.07 -1.62
CA ARG A 77 -4.48 -3.34 -1.69
C ARG A 77 -2.99 -3.13 -1.44
N ILE A 78 -2.40 -4.08 -0.74
CA ILE A 78 -0.95 -4.13 -0.52
C ILE A 78 -0.44 -5.44 -1.10
N TYR A 79 0.55 -5.33 -1.99
CA TYR A 79 1.26 -6.48 -2.54
C TYR A 79 2.70 -6.46 -2.07
N PHE A 80 3.25 -7.63 -1.82
CA PHE A 80 4.67 -7.80 -1.52
C PHE A 80 5.19 -8.97 -2.33
N ARG A 81 6.25 -8.72 -3.10
CA ARG A 81 6.82 -9.74 -4.01
C ARG A 81 5.77 -10.32 -4.96
N GLY A 82 4.86 -9.47 -5.44
CA GLY A 82 3.81 -9.85 -6.36
C GLY A 82 2.63 -10.58 -5.76
N LYS A 83 2.63 -10.82 -4.44
CA LYS A 83 1.54 -11.50 -3.75
C LYS A 83 0.70 -10.51 -2.96
N LEU A 84 -0.61 -10.68 -3.00
CA LEU A 84 -1.53 -9.85 -2.21
C LEU A 84 -1.35 -10.16 -0.73
N VAL A 85 -0.92 -9.15 0.04
CA VAL A 85 -0.72 -9.24 1.49
C VAL A 85 -1.99 -8.87 2.23
N LYS A 86 -2.62 -7.78 1.79
CA LYS A 86 -3.80 -7.23 2.46
C LYS A 86 -4.68 -6.51 1.45
N LYS A 87 -5.98 -6.61 1.66
CA LYS A 87 -6.99 -5.90 0.86
C LYS A 87 -8.12 -5.46 1.78
N ASN A 88 -8.61 -4.26 1.54
CA ASN A 88 -9.80 -3.78 2.22
C ASN A 88 -10.59 -2.86 1.28
N SER A 89 -11.87 -2.74 1.55
CA SER A 89 -12.74 -1.85 0.78
C SER A 89 -13.80 -1.26 1.69
N ALA A 90 -14.32 -0.11 1.29
CA ALA A 90 -15.40 0.56 1.99
C ALA A 90 -16.27 1.29 0.97
N SER A 91 -17.55 1.37 1.25
CA SER A 91 -18.50 2.08 0.43
C SER A 91 -19.45 2.88 1.30
N GLY A 92 -20.00 3.95 0.75
CA GLY A 92 -20.88 4.87 1.45
C GLY A 92 -20.41 6.30 1.41
N ASP A 93 -21.00 7.16 2.24
CA ASP A 93 -20.64 8.57 2.28
C ASP A 93 -19.27 8.75 2.93
N TYR A 94 -18.34 9.33 2.17
CA TYR A 94 -16.97 9.60 2.63
C TYR A 94 -16.28 8.34 3.17
N ALA A 95 -16.49 7.22 2.50
CA ALA A 95 -16.01 5.91 2.93
C ALA A 95 -14.51 5.89 3.11
N ILE A 96 -14.05 5.20 4.16
CA ILE A 96 -12.61 5.05 4.47
C ILE A 96 -12.25 3.57 4.44
N ALA A 97 -11.25 3.21 3.63
CA ALA A 97 -10.68 1.88 3.62
C ALA A 97 -9.22 1.95 4.06
N LYS A 98 -8.80 1.05 4.93
CA LYS A 98 -7.44 0.98 5.46
C LYS A 98 -6.92 -0.44 5.34
N ALA A 99 -5.66 -0.56 4.96
CA ALA A 99 -4.96 -1.83 4.94
C ALA A 99 -3.58 -1.65 5.55
N GLY A 100 -3.21 -2.53 6.45
CA GLY A 100 -1.90 -2.50 7.07
C GLY A 100 -1.50 -3.89 7.51
N GLY A 101 -0.21 -4.16 7.49
CA GLY A 101 0.31 -5.45 7.89
C GLY A 101 1.81 -5.52 7.78
N TYR A 102 2.37 -6.53 8.41
CA TYR A 102 3.79 -6.82 8.31
C TYR A 102 4.08 -7.61 7.04
N LEU A 103 5.22 -7.33 6.43
CA LEU A 103 5.63 -7.96 5.17
C LEU A 103 6.33 -9.29 5.45
N PHE A 104 5.89 -10.35 4.82
CA PHE A 104 6.48 -11.68 4.99
C PHE A 104 6.77 -12.35 3.66
#